data_5922f4b8a2f729720121a5ef5ffe1ea1
#
_entry.id   5922f4b8a2f729720121a5ef5ffe1ea1
#
_cell.length_a   1.000
_cell.length_b   1.000
_cell.length_c   1.000
_cell.angle_alpha   90.00
_cell.angle_beta   90.00
_cell.angle_gamma   90.00
#
_symmetry.space_group_name_H-M   'P 1'
#
loop_
_entity.id
_entity.type
_entity.pdbx_description
1 polymer ?
#
loop_
_entity_poly.entity_id
_entity_poly.type
_entity_poly.pdbx_seq_one_letter_code
_entity_poly.pdbx_strand_id
1 'polypeptide(L)'
;NVLYAMYARLFPFHRGLMHAYWAPNVWALYAAADRVLLRLQHQTLASTSRGLVGDTVMGALPNVPPSTCFALALSLALVYVVPLWRKPSYTRLVVCVTLCGMSSFGIGWHVHEKAILLAALPLGLVAHRRYVDWRTFQILSAVSIVSLFPLLYTHQETLIKLIYALIWYVVVHRTVSRRVLRPMPSNVSILLHALETIYLYGLGILAVCTNVAWPLLMHFAPTASRIPFAHMEFLPLLLTSVYCAIGFVQIG
;
A
#
# COMPACT_ATOMS: atom_id res chain seq x y z
N ASN A 1 0.19 14.71 -31.63
CA ASN A 1 -0.26 13.37 -32.00
C ASN A 1 -0.96 12.73 -30.79
N VAL A 2 -2.26 12.44 -30.92
CA VAL A 2 -3.10 11.91 -29.82
C VAL A 2 -2.55 10.59 -29.29
N LEU A 3 -2.09 9.70 -30.17
CA LEU A 3 -1.53 8.39 -29.80
C LEU A 3 -0.27 8.55 -28.94
N TYR A 4 0.60 9.49 -29.26
CA TYR A 4 1.79 9.77 -28.43
C TYR A 4 1.41 10.30 -27.05
N ALA A 5 0.41 11.19 -26.98
CA ALA A 5 -0.09 11.70 -25.71
C ALA A 5 -0.72 10.59 -24.84
N MET A 6 -1.44 9.65 -25.47
CA MET A 6 -1.97 8.46 -24.79
C MET A 6 -0.84 7.56 -24.29
N TYR A 7 0.15 7.26 -25.15
CA TYR A 7 1.33 6.45 -24.76
C TYR A 7 2.08 7.07 -23.58
N ALA A 8 2.39 8.37 -23.64
CA ALA A 8 3.12 9.08 -22.59
C ALA A 8 2.33 9.13 -21.24
N ARG A 9 0.99 9.06 -21.29
CA ARG A 9 0.16 8.97 -20.08
C ARG A 9 0.08 7.55 -19.53
N LEU A 10 0.05 6.53 -20.38
CA LEU A 10 0.00 5.13 -19.97
C LEU A 10 1.36 4.65 -19.45
N PHE A 11 2.45 5.17 -20.02
CA PHE A 11 3.82 4.81 -19.66
C PHE A 11 4.63 6.05 -19.24
N PRO A 12 4.42 6.55 -18.01
CA PRO A 12 5.04 7.80 -17.53
C PRO A 12 6.52 7.61 -17.13
N PHE A 13 7.35 7.04 -18.01
CA PHE A 13 8.76 6.73 -17.74
C PHE A 13 9.63 7.98 -17.51
N HIS A 14 9.14 9.16 -17.86
CA HIS A 14 9.79 10.44 -17.59
C HIS A 14 9.56 10.94 -16.16
N ARG A 15 8.69 10.27 -15.38
CA ARG A 15 8.43 10.60 -13.98
C ARG A 15 9.30 9.73 -13.08
N GLY A 16 9.54 10.17 -11.83
CA GLY A 16 10.30 9.40 -10.84
C GLY A 16 9.67 8.05 -10.47
N LEU A 17 10.46 7.18 -9.86
CA LEU A 17 10.07 5.82 -9.42
C LEU A 17 8.77 5.82 -8.60
N MET A 18 8.60 6.81 -7.74
CA MET A 18 7.48 6.88 -6.82
C MET A 18 6.58 8.08 -7.15
N HIS A 19 5.27 7.88 -6.96
CA HIS A 19 4.32 8.98 -6.94
C HIS A 19 4.51 9.84 -5.68
N ALA A 20 4.11 11.13 -5.75
CA ALA A 20 4.23 12.08 -4.65
C ALA A 20 3.65 11.60 -3.31
N TYR A 21 2.56 10.85 -3.35
CA TYR A 21 1.88 10.29 -2.17
C TYR A 21 2.35 8.90 -1.78
N TRP A 22 3.45 8.40 -2.31
CA TRP A 22 4.05 7.12 -1.95
C TRP A 22 3.05 5.96 -1.88
N ALA A 23 2.69 5.42 -3.01
CA ALA A 23 1.88 4.20 -3.05
C ALA A 23 2.47 3.15 -2.09
N PRO A 24 1.67 2.47 -1.26
CA PRO A 24 2.15 1.54 -0.24
C PRO A 24 2.62 0.22 -0.87
N ASN A 25 3.69 0.28 -1.61
CA ASN A 25 4.31 -0.82 -2.33
C ASN A 25 5.78 -1.01 -1.90
N VAL A 26 6.50 -1.88 -2.58
CA VAL A 26 7.92 -2.18 -2.28
C VAL A 26 8.79 -0.91 -2.33
N TRP A 27 8.48 0.02 -3.22
CA TRP A 27 9.27 1.25 -3.38
C TRP A 27 9.13 2.21 -2.21
N ALA A 28 7.98 2.20 -1.51
CA ALA A 28 7.83 2.97 -0.28
C ALA A 28 8.77 2.47 0.82
N LEU A 29 8.95 1.15 0.94
CA LEU A 29 9.92 0.56 1.88
C LEU A 29 11.36 0.86 1.46
N TYR A 30 11.65 0.77 0.17
CA TYR A 30 12.97 1.06 -0.40
C TYR A 30 13.38 2.51 -0.14
N ALA A 31 12.49 3.46 -0.40
CA ALA A 31 12.73 4.87 -0.13
C ALA A 31 12.80 5.20 1.37
N ALA A 32 12.04 4.51 2.21
CA ALA A 32 12.15 4.65 3.66
C ALA A 32 13.51 4.16 4.16
N ALA A 33 13.99 3.01 3.64
CA ALA A 33 15.32 2.49 3.95
C ALA A 33 16.43 3.45 3.50
N ASP A 34 16.34 4.02 2.28
CA ASP A 34 17.27 5.03 1.78
C ASP A 34 17.37 6.24 2.72
N ARG A 35 16.24 6.75 3.19
CA ARG A 35 16.22 7.87 4.13
C ARG A 35 16.83 7.54 5.50
N VAL A 36 16.59 6.32 6.01
CA VAL A 36 17.22 5.87 7.27
C VAL A 36 18.72 5.77 7.10
N LEU A 37 19.20 5.19 6.00
CA LEU A 37 20.63 5.06 5.71
C LEU A 37 21.31 6.43 5.58
N LEU A 38 20.70 7.38 4.87
CA LEU A 38 21.24 8.74 4.76
C LEU A 38 21.36 9.43 6.11
N ARG A 39 20.37 9.27 6.99
CA ARG A 39 20.45 9.81 8.36
C ARG A 39 21.56 9.18 9.17
N LEU A 40 21.73 7.86 9.07
CA LEU A 40 22.82 7.15 9.76
C LEU A 40 24.21 7.57 9.24
N GLN A 41 24.31 7.93 7.97
CA GLN A 41 25.53 8.43 7.35
C GLN A 41 25.78 9.94 7.58
N HIS A 42 24.90 10.61 8.33
CA HIS A 42 24.94 12.07 8.55
C HIS A 42 24.95 12.89 7.24
N GLN A 43 24.42 12.32 6.16
CA GLN A 43 24.31 13.01 4.88
C GLN A 43 22.99 13.77 4.78
N THR A 44 23.04 14.99 4.25
CA THR A 44 21.85 15.77 3.97
C THR A 44 21.18 15.25 2.69
N LEU A 45 19.85 15.11 2.71
CA LEU A 45 19.07 14.73 1.54
C LEU A 45 19.27 15.76 0.42
N ALA A 46 19.90 15.35 -0.67
CA ALA A 46 20.07 16.18 -1.88
C ALA A 46 18.73 16.52 -2.57
N SER A 47 17.71 15.68 -2.33
CA SER A 47 16.37 15.85 -2.88
C SER A 47 15.33 15.46 -1.83
N THR A 48 14.73 16.44 -1.19
CA THR A 48 13.51 16.24 -0.42
C THR A 48 12.34 16.18 -1.39
N SER A 49 11.84 15.00 -1.71
CA SER A 49 10.49 14.91 -2.27
C SER A 49 9.51 15.35 -1.18
N ARG A 50 9.20 16.64 -1.15
CA ARG A 50 8.23 17.24 -0.19
C ARG A 50 6.78 16.86 -0.53
N GLY A 51 6.51 15.67 -1.05
CA GLY A 51 5.18 15.29 -1.53
C GLY A 51 4.75 16.02 -2.80
N LEU A 52 5.60 16.86 -3.37
CA LEU A 52 5.38 17.55 -4.63
C LEU A 52 6.12 16.84 -5.77
N VAL A 53 5.57 16.95 -6.97
CA VAL A 53 6.08 16.36 -8.20
C VAL A 53 7.58 16.65 -8.35
N GLY A 54 8.41 15.61 -8.23
CA GLY A 54 9.85 15.71 -8.38
C GLY A 54 10.46 14.33 -8.56
N ASP A 55 11.55 14.23 -9.29
CA ASP A 55 12.30 12.99 -9.45
C ASP A 55 12.89 12.60 -8.08
N THR A 56 12.44 11.46 -7.56
CA THR A 56 13.00 10.88 -6.35
C THR A 56 14.33 10.21 -6.71
N VAL A 57 15.43 10.92 -6.55
CA VAL A 57 16.76 10.33 -6.66
C VAL A 57 17.11 9.72 -5.30
N MET A 58 17.49 8.43 -5.28
CA MET A 58 18.00 7.77 -4.08
C MET A 58 19.38 8.31 -3.75
N GLY A 59 19.67 8.49 -2.47
CA GLY A 59 20.93 9.06 -2.03
C GLY A 59 21.94 8.01 -1.57
N ALA A 60 21.50 7.00 -0.82
CA ALA A 60 22.32 5.92 -0.31
C ALA A 60 22.14 4.62 -1.11
N LEU A 61 20.93 4.35 -1.60
CA LEU A 61 20.61 3.15 -2.36
C LEU A 61 20.70 3.41 -3.87
N PRO A 62 20.92 2.37 -4.70
CA PRO A 62 20.94 2.49 -6.15
C PRO A 62 19.62 3.00 -6.72
N ASN A 63 19.68 3.84 -7.75
CA ASN A 63 18.48 4.21 -8.50
C ASN A 63 17.99 3.02 -9.34
N VAL A 64 16.69 2.75 -9.25
CA VAL A 64 16.05 1.67 -10.02
C VAL A 64 15.52 2.26 -11.34
N PRO A 65 15.90 1.73 -12.51
CA PRO A 65 15.39 2.22 -13.78
C PRO A 65 13.99 1.64 -14.10
N PRO A 66 13.18 2.33 -14.93
CA PRO A 66 11.85 1.88 -15.33
C PRO A 66 11.84 0.51 -15.99
N SER A 67 12.89 0.19 -16.75
CA SER A 67 13.06 -1.09 -17.43
C SER A 67 13.11 -2.28 -16.46
N THR A 68 13.77 -2.12 -15.31
CA THR A 68 13.81 -3.14 -14.26
C THR A 68 12.43 -3.40 -13.67
N CYS A 69 11.69 -2.33 -13.32
CA CYS A 69 10.32 -2.46 -12.81
C CYS A 69 9.41 -3.17 -13.82
N PHE A 70 9.51 -2.77 -15.09
CA PHE A 70 8.72 -3.39 -16.17
C PHE A 70 9.09 -4.86 -16.37
N ALA A 71 10.37 -5.19 -16.45
CA ALA A 71 10.85 -6.57 -16.65
C ALA A 71 10.41 -7.48 -15.50
N LEU A 72 10.54 -7.03 -14.25
CA LEU A 72 10.10 -7.78 -13.07
C LEU A 72 8.59 -8.00 -13.06
N ALA A 73 7.79 -6.94 -13.27
CA ALA A 73 6.33 -7.03 -13.28
C ALA A 73 5.83 -7.96 -14.40
N LEU A 74 6.43 -7.85 -15.61
CA LEU A 74 6.07 -8.68 -16.75
C LEU A 74 6.45 -10.15 -16.50
N SER A 75 7.64 -10.42 -15.96
CA SER A 75 8.11 -11.79 -15.66
C SER A 75 7.17 -12.49 -14.68
N LEU A 76 6.77 -11.81 -13.61
CA LEU A 76 5.81 -12.36 -12.65
C LEU A 76 4.43 -12.57 -13.29
N ALA A 77 3.93 -11.61 -14.08
CA ALA A 77 2.66 -11.77 -14.78
C ALA A 77 2.66 -12.98 -15.72
N LEU A 78 3.75 -13.20 -16.45
CA LEU A 78 3.91 -14.39 -17.31
C LEU A 78 3.86 -15.68 -16.49
N VAL A 79 4.53 -15.74 -15.34
CA VAL A 79 4.48 -16.91 -14.44
C VAL A 79 3.06 -17.19 -13.98
N TYR A 80 2.28 -16.15 -13.62
CA TYR A 80 0.91 -16.32 -13.14
C TYR A 80 -0.09 -16.72 -14.23
N VAL A 81 0.18 -16.38 -15.48
CA VAL A 81 -0.65 -16.78 -16.63
C VAL A 81 -0.50 -18.27 -16.96
N VAL A 82 0.66 -18.88 -16.69
CA VAL A 82 0.91 -20.30 -17.02
C VAL A 82 -0.11 -21.27 -16.41
N PRO A 83 -0.46 -21.25 -15.11
CA PRO A 83 -1.48 -22.12 -14.54
C PRO A 83 -2.87 -21.89 -15.13
N LEU A 84 -3.19 -20.65 -15.49
CA LEU A 84 -4.45 -20.31 -16.16
C LEU A 84 -4.49 -20.91 -17.57
N TRP A 85 -3.41 -20.76 -18.34
CA TRP A 85 -3.29 -21.30 -19.68
C TRP A 85 -3.42 -22.83 -19.70
N ARG A 86 -2.73 -23.52 -18.78
CA ARG A 86 -2.72 -25.00 -18.72
C ARG A 86 -4.09 -25.58 -18.32
N LYS A 87 -4.80 -24.96 -17.41
CA LYS A 87 -6.09 -25.45 -16.89
C LYS A 87 -7.00 -24.25 -16.59
N PRO A 88 -7.70 -23.71 -17.59
CA PRO A 88 -8.55 -22.53 -17.40
C PRO A 88 -9.71 -22.85 -16.43
N SER A 89 -9.95 -21.93 -15.50
CA SER A 89 -11.11 -21.97 -14.61
C SER A 89 -11.38 -20.57 -14.06
N TYR A 90 -12.61 -20.30 -13.67
CA TYR A 90 -13.00 -19.02 -13.07
C TYR A 90 -12.07 -18.63 -11.91
N THR A 91 -11.82 -19.55 -10.98
CA THR A 91 -10.95 -19.28 -9.83
C THR A 91 -9.53 -18.94 -10.23
N ARG A 92 -8.96 -19.69 -11.19
CA ARG A 92 -7.60 -19.39 -11.68
C ARG A 92 -7.53 -18.06 -12.41
N LEU A 93 -8.58 -17.71 -13.15
CA LEU A 93 -8.67 -16.40 -13.80
C LEU A 93 -8.63 -15.28 -12.74
N VAL A 94 -9.50 -15.36 -11.73
CA VAL A 94 -9.57 -14.34 -10.67
C VAL A 94 -8.26 -14.25 -9.89
N VAL A 95 -7.66 -15.40 -9.52
CA VAL A 95 -6.35 -15.43 -8.84
C VAL A 95 -5.25 -14.87 -9.73
N CYS A 96 -5.21 -15.21 -11.01
CA CYS A 96 -4.24 -14.66 -11.96
C CYS A 96 -4.36 -13.14 -12.06
N VAL A 97 -5.58 -12.61 -12.22
CA VAL A 97 -5.83 -11.16 -12.25
C VAL A 97 -5.38 -10.49 -10.95
N THR A 98 -5.69 -11.10 -9.81
CA THR A 98 -5.25 -10.61 -8.49
C THR A 98 -3.72 -10.54 -8.41
N LEU A 99 -3.01 -11.62 -8.74
CA LEU A 99 -1.55 -11.69 -8.66
C LEU A 99 -0.87 -10.75 -9.66
N CYS A 100 -1.41 -10.61 -10.88
CA CYS A 100 -0.94 -9.61 -11.83
C CYS A 100 -1.15 -8.18 -11.30
N GLY A 101 -2.30 -7.92 -10.65
CA GLY A 101 -2.58 -6.65 -9.99
C GLY A 101 -1.62 -6.37 -8.84
N MET A 102 -1.32 -7.38 -8.00
CA MET A 102 -0.34 -7.28 -6.92
C MET A 102 1.07 -7.00 -7.45
N SER A 103 1.50 -7.68 -8.49
CA SER A 103 2.83 -7.46 -9.09
C SER A 103 2.94 -6.08 -9.72
N SER A 104 1.94 -5.67 -10.50
CA SER A 104 1.91 -4.35 -11.13
C SER A 104 1.90 -3.22 -10.10
N PHE A 105 1.16 -3.39 -9.01
CA PHE A 105 1.15 -2.43 -7.91
C PHE A 105 2.44 -2.47 -7.09
N GLY A 106 2.92 -3.67 -6.75
CA GLY A 106 4.04 -3.89 -5.83
C GLY A 106 5.37 -3.39 -6.36
N ILE A 107 5.64 -3.63 -7.64
CA ILE A 107 6.94 -3.35 -8.27
C ILE A 107 6.84 -2.51 -9.55
N GLY A 108 5.64 -2.02 -9.91
CA GLY A 108 5.44 -1.15 -11.05
C GLY A 108 6.15 0.20 -10.91
N TRP A 109 6.46 0.83 -12.04
CA TRP A 109 7.03 2.18 -12.10
C TRP A 109 5.94 3.22 -11.90
N HIS A 110 6.19 4.20 -11.03
CA HIS A 110 5.31 5.37 -10.80
C HIS A 110 3.85 5.03 -10.54
N VAL A 111 3.62 4.06 -9.64
CA VAL A 111 2.28 3.56 -9.34
C VAL A 111 1.56 4.51 -8.38
N HIS A 112 0.27 4.74 -8.64
CA HIS A 112 -0.61 5.48 -7.74
C HIS A 112 -1.18 4.56 -6.65
N GLU A 113 -1.42 5.11 -5.47
CA GLU A 113 -1.97 4.40 -4.31
C GLU A 113 -3.30 3.68 -4.60
N LYS A 114 -4.18 4.27 -5.43
CA LYS A 114 -5.47 3.66 -5.82
C LYS A 114 -5.32 2.41 -6.69
N ALA A 115 -4.16 2.18 -7.30
CA ALA A 115 -3.93 0.98 -8.12
C ALA A 115 -3.92 -0.32 -7.28
N ILE A 116 -3.80 -0.24 -5.94
CA ILE A 116 -3.96 -1.40 -5.05
C ILE A 116 -5.33 -2.08 -5.21
N LEU A 117 -6.34 -1.34 -5.64
CA LEU A 117 -7.69 -1.86 -5.90
C LEU A 117 -7.73 -2.87 -7.05
N LEU A 118 -6.76 -2.84 -7.98
CA LEU A 118 -6.62 -3.84 -9.04
C LEU A 118 -6.38 -5.26 -8.49
N ALA A 119 -5.79 -5.35 -7.29
CA ALA A 119 -5.60 -6.61 -6.60
C ALA A 119 -6.72 -6.89 -5.58
N ALA A 120 -7.13 -5.89 -4.81
CA ALA A 120 -8.09 -6.06 -3.73
C ALA A 120 -9.49 -6.44 -4.22
N LEU A 121 -9.98 -5.84 -5.30
CA LEU A 121 -11.33 -6.11 -5.81
C LEU A 121 -11.47 -7.53 -6.37
N PRO A 122 -10.59 -8.03 -7.26
CA PRO A 122 -10.69 -9.41 -7.73
C PRO A 122 -10.54 -10.43 -6.60
N LEU A 123 -9.61 -10.21 -5.65
CA LEU A 123 -9.44 -11.11 -4.52
C LEU A 123 -10.72 -11.25 -3.69
N GLY A 124 -11.50 -10.18 -3.54
CA GLY A 124 -12.79 -10.19 -2.84
C GLY A 124 -13.78 -11.22 -3.42
N LEU A 125 -13.72 -11.50 -4.72
CA LEU A 125 -14.60 -12.48 -5.37
C LEU A 125 -14.33 -13.93 -4.96
N VAL A 126 -13.11 -14.23 -4.50
CA VAL A 126 -12.68 -15.58 -4.08
C VAL A 126 -12.33 -15.69 -2.60
N ALA A 127 -12.38 -14.60 -1.85
CA ALA A 127 -11.98 -14.53 -0.44
C ALA A 127 -12.72 -15.52 0.47
N HIS A 128 -13.96 -15.90 0.11
CA HIS A 128 -14.79 -16.84 0.88
C HIS A 128 -14.43 -18.31 0.65
N ARG A 129 -13.55 -18.65 -0.28
CA ARG A 129 -13.32 -20.04 -0.71
C ARG A 129 -12.36 -20.80 0.19
N ARG A 130 -11.24 -20.18 0.56
CA ARG A 130 -10.22 -20.79 1.41
C ARG A 130 -9.84 -19.82 2.52
N TYR A 131 -9.41 -20.39 3.65
CA TYR A 131 -8.96 -19.59 4.79
C TYR A 131 -7.77 -18.68 4.46
N VAL A 132 -6.85 -19.14 3.60
CA VAL A 132 -5.71 -18.33 3.13
C VAL A 132 -6.19 -17.14 2.32
N ASP A 133 -7.11 -17.36 1.35
CA ASP A 133 -7.66 -16.29 0.51
C ASP A 133 -8.38 -15.23 1.38
N TRP A 134 -9.09 -15.68 2.42
CA TRP A 134 -9.72 -14.79 3.39
C TRP A 134 -8.72 -13.94 4.16
N ARG A 135 -7.67 -14.54 4.72
CA ARG A 135 -6.64 -13.82 5.47
C ARG A 135 -5.96 -12.76 4.61
N THR A 136 -5.53 -13.16 3.40
CA THR A 136 -4.93 -12.24 2.42
C THR A 136 -5.88 -11.09 2.09
N PHE A 137 -7.15 -11.39 1.84
CA PHE A 137 -8.16 -10.36 1.55
C PHE A 137 -8.41 -9.42 2.73
N GLN A 138 -8.43 -9.93 3.95
CA GLN A 138 -8.64 -9.13 5.15
C GLN A 138 -7.53 -8.06 5.31
N ILE A 139 -6.27 -8.46 5.15
CA ILE A 139 -5.14 -7.53 5.22
C ILE A 139 -5.14 -6.59 4.01
N LEU A 140 -5.26 -7.13 2.79
CA LEU A 140 -5.19 -6.33 1.58
C LEU A 140 -6.31 -5.29 1.51
N SER A 141 -7.54 -5.64 1.91
CA SER A 141 -8.67 -4.69 1.93
C SER A 141 -8.47 -3.58 2.97
N ALA A 142 -8.01 -3.92 4.18
CA ALA A 142 -7.70 -2.93 5.21
C ALA A 142 -6.59 -1.97 4.78
N VAL A 143 -5.50 -2.51 4.22
CA VAL A 143 -4.38 -1.73 3.64
C VAL A 143 -4.88 -0.84 2.51
N SER A 144 -5.70 -1.38 1.59
CA SER A 144 -6.25 -0.61 0.46
C SER A 144 -7.05 0.60 0.93
N ILE A 145 -7.89 0.42 1.95
CA ILE A 145 -8.75 1.49 2.47
C ILE A 145 -7.91 2.56 3.17
N VAL A 146 -7.02 2.15 4.10
CA VAL A 146 -6.23 3.10 4.89
C VAL A 146 -5.21 3.85 4.03
N SER A 147 -4.62 3.19 3.05
CA SER A 147 -3.66 3.83 2.13
C SER A 147 -4.26 4.92 1.25
N LEU A 148 -5.59 4.91 1.06
CA LEU A 148 -6.31 5.95 0.31
C LEU A 148 -6.73 7.15 1.18
N PHE A 149 -6.60 7.07 2.51
CA PHE A 149 -6.98 8.17 3.40
C PHE A 149 -6.27 9.50 3.13
N PRO A 150 -4.98 9.53 2.76
CA PRO A 150 -4.31 10.78 2.41
C PRO A 150 -4.90 11.51 1.21
N LEU A 151 -5.62 10.82 0.31
CA LEU A 151 -6.33 11.44 -0.81
C LEU A 151 -7.56 12.24 -0.37
N LEU A 152 -8.12 11.89 0.79
CA LEU A 152 -9.27 12.54 1.42
C LEU A 152 -8.73 13.40 2.58
N TYR A 153 -8.23 14.58 2.25
CA TYR A 153 -7.47 15.43 3.19
C TYR A 153 -8.32 16.49 3.91
N THR A 154 -9.57 16.67 3.50
CA THR A 154 -10.42 17.69 4.15
C THR A 154 -10.89 17.22 5.53
N HIS A 155 -10.99 18.16 6.48
CA HIS A 155 -11.46 17.86 7.84
C HIS A 155 -12.87 17.26 7.86
N GLN A 156 -13.73 17.68 6.93
CA GLN A 156 -15.10 17.18 6.81
C GLN A 156 -15.17 15.71 6.42
N GLU A 157 -14.18 15.22 5.65
CA GLU A 157 -14.10 13.82 5.21
C GLU A 157 -13.54 12.90 6.30
N THR A 158 -12.87 13.43 7.32
CA THR A 158 -12.17 12.63 8.32
C THR A 158 -13.09 11.66 9.06
N LEU A 159 -14.23 12.14 9.56
CA LEU A 159 -15.18 11.31 10.28
C LEU A 159 -15.81 10.27 9.34
N ILE A 160 -16.19 10.68 8.13
CA ILE A 160 -16.86 9.84 7.14
C ILE A 160 -15.93 8.67 6.73
N LYS A 161 -14.66 8.96 6.39
CA LYS A 161 -13.71 7.90 5.97
C LYS A 161 -13.41 6.90 7.09
N LEU A 162 -13.29 7.34 8.34
CA LEU A 162 -13.05 6.46 9.48
C LEU A 162 -14.26 5.58 9.80
N ILE A 163 -15.47 6.17 9.83
CA ILE A 163 -16.71 5.42 10.06
C ILE A 163 -16.93 4.41 8.92
N TYR A 164 -16.75 4.83 7.67
CA TYR A 164 -16.95 3.97 6.52
C TYR A 164 -15.96 2.79 6.52
N ALA A 165 -14.68 3.04 6.83
CA ALA A 165 -13.69 1.99 6.97
C ALA A 165 -14.03 1.00 8.09
N LEU A 166 -14.49 1.50 9.24
CA LEU A 166 -14.92 0.64 10.36
C LEU A 166 -16.13 -0.22 9.98
N ILE A 167 -17.16 0.38 9.38
CA ILE A 167 -18.35 -0.34 8.91
C ILE A 167 -17.95 -1.41 7.89
N TRP A 168 -17.13 -1.04 6.89
CA TRP A 168 -16.61 -1.99 5.91
C TRP A 168 -15.91 -3.16 6.57
N TYR A 169 -14.96 -2.88 7.47
CA TYR A 169 -14.20 -3.91 8.16
C TYR A 169 -15.11 -4.85 8.97
N VAL A 170 -16.03 -4.30 9.76
CA VAL A 170 -16.98 -5.09 10.58
C VAL A 170 -17.89 -5.95 9.70
N VAL A 171 -18.47 -5.38 8.64
CA VAL A 171 -19.37 -6.09 7.72
C VAL A 171 -18.64 -7.21 7.01
N VAL A 172 -17.50 -6.92 6.41
CA VAL A 172 -16.68 -7.89 5.66
C VAL A 172 -16.19 -8.99 6.59
N HIS A 173 -15.66 -8.64 7.77
CA HIS A 173 -15.18 -9.61 8.74
C HIS A 173 -16.29 -10.54 9.19
N ARG A 174 -17.45 -10.01 9.58
CA ARG A 174 -18.58 -10.84 10.05
C ARG A 174 -19.17 -11.69 8.93
N THR A 175 -19.26 -11.17 7.72
CA THR A 175 -19.91 -11.88 6.61
C THR A 175 -19.04 -12.99 6.06
N VAL A 176 -17.78 -12.72 5.80
CA VAL A 176 -16.88 -13.67 5.14
C VAL A 176 -16.31 -14.69 6.15
N SER A 177 -15.91 -14.25 7.35
CA SER A 177 -15.32 -15.16 8.35
C SER A 177 -16.28 -16.28 8.78
N ARG A 178 -17.58 -16.03 8.74
CA ARG A 178 -18.61 -17.05 9.05
C ARG A 178 -18.74 -18.12 7.97
N ARG A 179 -18.32 -17.83 6.74
CA ARG A 179 -18.44 -18.72 5.58
C ARG A 179 -17.19 -19.55 5.34
N VAL A 180 -16.09 -19.19 5.97
CA VAL A 180 -14.79 -19.82 5.75
C VAL A 180 -14.50 -20.82 6.86
N LEU A 181 -14.29 -22.09 6.47
CA LEU A 181 -13.85 -23.13 7.39
C LEU A 181 -12.42 -22.83 7.84
N ARG A 182 -12.23 -22.71 9.16
CA ARG A 182 -10.91 -22.53 9.74
C ARG A 182 -10.19 -23.88 9.81
N PRO A 183 -8.93 -23.97 9.39
CA PRO A 183 -8.14 -25.18 9.59
C PRO A 183 -7.90 -25.42 11.08
N MET A 184 -7.56 -26.66 11.43
CA MET A 184 -7.13 -26.99 12.80
C MET A 184 -5.94 -26.09 13.18
N PRO A 185 -5.95 -25.52 14.40
CA PRO A 185 -4.88 -24.63 14.84
C PRO A 185 -3.56 -25.42 15.00
N SER A 186 -2.52 -24.92 14.37
CA SER A 186 -1.12 -25.29 14.65
C SER A 186 -0.43 -24.13 15.35
N ASN A 187 0.69 -24.38 16.06
CA ASN A 187 1.43 -23.31 16.73
C ASN A 187 1.85 -22.19 15.77
N VAL A 188 2.25 -22.56 14.55
CA VAL A 188 2.62 -21.59 13.49
C VAL A 188 1.40 -20.80 13.04
N SER A 189 0.25 -21.44 12.86
CA SER A 189 -0.97 -20.72 12.44
C SER A 189 -1.50 -19.77 13.51
N ILE A 190 -1.35 -20.13 14.79
CA ILE A 190 -1.71 -19.27 15.93
C ILE A 190 -0.82 -18.03 15.95
N LEU A 191 0.51 -18.20 15.83
CA LEU A 191 1.45 -17.08 15.80
C LEU A 191 1.19 -16.13 14.63
N LEU A 192 1.02 -16.68 13.42
CA LEU A 192 0.71 -15.87 12.23
C LEU A 192 -0.59 -15.08 12.40
N HIS A 193 -1.62 -15.72 12.92
CA HIS A 193 -2.89 -15.05 13.18
C HIS A 193 -2.76 -13.93 14.22
N ALA A 194 -1.98 -14.16 15.28
CA ALA A 194 -1.70 -13.14 16.29
C ALA A 194 -0.95 -11.92 15.67
N LEU A 195 0.08 -12.17 14.86
CA LEU A 195 0.84 -11.11 14.19
C LEU A 195 -0.04 -10.29 13.23
N GLU A 196 -0.87 -10.95 12.44
CA GLU A 196 -1.83 -10.27 11.55
C GLU A 196 -2.87 -9.45 12.32
N THR A 197 -3.34 -9.98 13.43
CA THR A 197 -4.30 -9.28 14.30
C THR A 197 -3.66 -8.04 14.91
N ILE A 198 -2.43 -8.16 15.44
CA ILE A 198 -1.65 -7.03 15.96
C ILE A 198 -1.43 -5.98 14.86
N TYR A 199 -1.06 -6.43 13.65
CA TYR A 199 -0.87 -5.55 12.50
C TYR A 199 -2.15 -4.77 12.17
N LEU A 200 -3.32 -5.43 12.12
CA LEU A 200 -4.59 -4.78 11.81
C LEU A 200 -5.02 -3.77 12.90
N TYR A 201 -4.82 -4.10 14.18
CA TYR A 201 -5.05 -3.13 15.26
C TYR A 201 -4.09 -1.93 15.15
N GLY A 202 -2.81 -2.18 14.88
CA GLY A 202 -1.83 -1.14 14.64
C GLY A 202 -2.20 -0.24 13.46
N LEU A 203 -2.74 -0.81 12.38
CA LEU A 203 -3.24 -0.06 11.22
C LEU A 203 -4.42 0.85 11.61
N GLY A 204 -5.35 0.35 12.43
CA GLY A 204 -6.46 1.16 12.97
C GLY A 204 -5.98 2.32 13.85
N ILE A 205 -5.05 2.04 14.76
CA ILE A 205 -4.42 3.07 15.61
C ILE A 205 -3.71 4.12 14.75
N LEU A 206 -2.93 3.68 13.77
CA LEU A 206 -2.23 4.58 12.85
C LEU A 206 -3.21 5.47 12.09
N ALA A 207 -4.31 4.90 11.59
CA ALA A 207 -5.35 5.64 10.88
C ALA A 207 -5.96 6.75 11.76
N VAL A 208 -6.23 6.46 13.03
CA VAL A 208 -6.72 7.47 13.99
C VAL A 208 -5.63 8.50 14.31
N CYS A 209 -4.41 8.06 14.57
CA CYS A 209 -3.31 8.97 14.89
C CYS A 209 -3.01 9.96 13.75
N THR A 210 -2.96 9.48 12.51
CA THR A 210 -2.62 10.31 11.35
C THR A 210 -3.77 11.23 10.89
N ASN A 211 -5.01 10.82 11.09
CA ASN A 211 -6.17 11.57 10.59
C ASN A 211 -6.92 12.39 11.67
N VAL A 212 -6.70 12.09 12.94
CA VAL A 212 -7.36 12.80 14.06
C VAL A 212 -6.32 13.42 14.98
N ALA A 213 -5.47 12.59 15.61
CA ALA A 213 -4.56 13.09 16.65
C ALA A 213 -3.54 14.09 16.10
N TRP A 214 -2.94 13.80 14.93
CA TRP A 214 -1.97 14.70 14.30
C TRP A 214 -2.55 16.06 13.91
N PRO A 215 -3.69 16.17 13.19
CA PRO A 215 -4.32 17.46 12.91
C PRO A 215 -4.71 18.23 14.16
N LEU A 216 -5.24 17.55 15.19
CA LEU A 216 -5.59 18.18 16.47
C LEU A 216 -4.32 18.71 17.16
N LEU A 217 -3.26 17.93 17.22
CA LEU A 217 -1.97 18.36 17.79
C LEU A 217 -1.47 19.63 17.07
N MET A 218 -1.51 19.63 15.73
CA MET A 218 -1.09 20.80 14.96
C MET A 218 -1.99 22.01 15.12
N HIS A 219 -3.27 21.80 15.40
CA HIS A 219 -4.21 22.89 15.63
C HIS A 219 -4.06 23.53 17.02
N PHE A 220 -3.96 22.71 18.07
CA PHE A 220 -3.97 23.19 19.47
C PHE A 220 -2.58 23.43 20.06
N ALA A 221 -1.51 22.87 19.47
CA ALA A 221 -0.17 23.06 19.99
C ALA A 221 0.26 24.54 19.93
N PRO A 222 0.88 25.10 20.99
CA PRO A 222 1.48 26.42 20.96
C PRO A 222 2.48 26.58 19.82
N THR A 223 2.58 27.79 19.26
CA THR A 223 3.45 28.05 18.09
C THR A 223 4.90 27.62 18.34
N ALA A 224 5.41 27.82 19.55
CA ALA A 224 6.75 27.40 19.94
C ALA A 224 6.94 25.87 19.91
N SER A 225 5.93 25.08 20.27
CA SER A 225 5.99 23.60 20.22
C SER A 225 5.76 23.02 18.84
N ARG A 226 5.27 23.82 17.87
CA ARG A 226 5.11 23.42 16.47
C ARG A 226 6.42 23.45 15.69
N ILE A 227 7.41 24.25 16.13
CA ILE A 227 8.68 24.44 15.41
C ILE A 227 9.39 23.12 15.11
N PRO A 228 9.53 22.14 16.03
CA PRO A 228 10.16 20.87 15.75
C PRO A 228 9.42 20.04 14.69
N PHE A 229 8.09 20.23 14.59
CA PHE A 229 7.21 19.48 13.69
C PHE A 229 6.91 20.20 12.37
N ALA A 230 7.30 21.48 12.23
CA ALA A 230 7.09 22.27 11.01
C ALA A 230 7.77 21.64 9.78
N HIS A 231 8.87 20.90 9.99
CA HIS A 231 9.57 20.17 8.93
C HIS A 231 9.04 18.75 8.71
N MET A 232 8.03 18.32 9.46
CA MET A 232 7.48 16.95 9.46
C MET A 232 6.05 16.89 8.91
N GLU A 233 5.64 17.84 8.08
CA GLU A 233 4.29 17.90 7.50
C GLU A 233 3.87 16.59 6.79
N PHE A 234 4.83 15.93 6.17
CA PHE A 234 4.63 14.66 5.45
C PHE A 234 4.83 13.41 6.31
N LEU A 235 5.08 13.54 7.62
CA LEU A 235 5.26 12.39 8.51
C LEU A 235 4.03 11.46 8.55
N PRO A 236 2.79 11.94 8.65
CA PRO A 236 1.60 11.09 8.61
C PRO A 236 1.49 10.29 7.31
N LEU A 237 1.79 10.93 6.18
CA LEU A 237 1.81 10.28 4.87
C LEU A 237 2.89 9.19 4.80
N LEU A 238 4.10 9.50 5.21
CA LEU A 238 5.22 8.55 5.26
C LEU A 238 4.89 7.32 6.12
N LEU A 239 4.38 7.55 7.34
CA LEU A 239 4.01 6.47 8.26
C LEU A 239 2.89 5.60 7.68
N THR A 240 1.86 6.21 7.09
CA THR A 240 0.76 5.49 6.44
C THR A 240 1.28 4.64 5.28
N SER A 241 2.10 5.21 4.40
CA SER A 241 2.64 4.50 3.23
C SER A 241 3.54 3.34 3.63
N VAL A 242 4.46 3.55 4.57
CA VAL A 242 5.39 2.52 5.02
C VAL A 242 4.66 1.40 5.77
N TYR A 243 3.76 1.74 6.69
CA TYR A 243 3.02 0.72 7.44
C TYR A 243 2.12 -0.12 6.52
N CYS A 244 1.39 0.53 5.60
CA CYS A 244 0.59 -0.17 4.60
C CYS A 244 1.46 -1.03 3.65
N ALA A 245 2.66 -0.57 3.28
CA ALA A 245 3.57 -1.34 2.45
C ALA A 245 4.09 -2.61 3.14
N ILE A 246 4.32 -2.57 4.46
CA ILE A 246 4.65 -3.77 5.26
C ILE A 246 3.54 -4.81 5.14
N GLY A 247 2.28 -4.41 5.33
CA GLY A 247 1.14 -5.32 5.20
C GLY A 247 0.95 -5.84 3.79
N PHE A 248 1.18 -5.00 2.78
CA PHE A 248 1.13 -5.43 1.39
C PHE A 248 2.20 -6.49 1.07
N VAL A 249 3.44 -6.30 1.51
CA VAL A 249 4.53 -7.26 1.28
C VAL A 249 4.35 -8.56 2.08
N GLN A 250 3.75 -8.48 3.27
CA GLN A 250 3.49 -9.68 4.10
C GLN A 250 2.54 -10.67 3.43
N ILE A 251 1.66 -10.24 2.55
CA ILE A 251 0.65 -11.08 1.89
C ILE A 251 1.02 -11.50 0.47
N GLY A 252 2.06 -10.90 -0.13
CA GLY A 252 2.60 -11.21 -1.47
C GLY A 252 3.60 -12.33 -1.40
#